data_2d085b3c2e330ed2b68b7fd4f32e69a0
#
_entry.id   2d085b3c2e330ed2b68b7fd4f32e69a0
#
_cell.length_a   1.000
_cell.length_b   1.000
_cell.length_c   1.000
_cell.angle_alpha   90.00
_cell.angle_beta   90.00
_cell.angle_gamma   90.00
#
_symmetry.space_group_name_H-M   'P 1'
#
loop_
_entity.id
_entity.type
_entity.pdbx_description
1 polymer ?
#
loop_
_entity_poly.entity_id
_entity_poly.type
_entity_poly.pdbx_seq_one_letter_code
_entity_poly.pdbx_strand_id
1 'polypeptide(L)'
;MPITEYSTKPDDQPELGDIKINHTVIAGIVRLATLEVKGVAGVGGGLVDGISELFSKREADSRGVKIIENSNGSYAIEIRLVVLYGAEIGRTAYNVQVAVRKQVMGMTGKEVSRVDAIIEGVRLPTAAGAGGQSDKADELWPEIPATD
;
A
#
# COMPACT_ATOMS: atom_id res chain seq x y z
N MET A 1 24.14 0.35 15.57
CA MET A 1 24.02 0.87 14.89
C MET A 1 23.30 0.54 13.78
N PRO A 2 22.42 0.78 13.73
CA PRO A 2 21.52 0.44 12.79
C PRO A 2 21.93 0.73 11.42
N ILE A 3 22.68 1.64 11.26
CA ILE A 3 23.00 1.98 10.06
C ILE A 3 23.83 1.12 9.38
N THR A 4 24.41 0.31 10.09
CA THR A 4 25.31 -0.53 9.50
C THR A 4 24.78 -1.28 8.37
N GLU A 5 23.58 -1.51 8.35
CA GLU A 5 23.13 -2.31 7.34
C GLU A 5 23.30 -1.69 6.00
N TYR A 6 23.44 -0.45 5.93
CA TYR A 6 23.56 0.10 4.70
C TYR A 6 24.90 0.09 4.26
N SER A 7 25.78 -0.16 5.09
CA SER A 7 27.08 -0.08 4.76
C SER A 7 27.50 -1.19 4.02
N THR A 8 27.04 -1.43 2.96
CA THR A 8 27.56 -2.49 2.22
C THR A 8 28.61 -2.00 1.29
N LYS A 9 28.96 -0.79 1.35
CA LYS A 9 29.99 -0.32 0.47
C LYS A 9 31.31 -0.87 0.94
N PRO A 10 32.20 -1.18 0.05
CA PRO A 10 33.48 -1.73 0.42
C PRO A 10 34.26 -0.76 1.26
N ASP A 11 35.08 -1.26 2.12
CA ASP A 11 35.84 -0.42 2.96
C ASP A 11 36.74 0.54 2.26
N ASP A 12 37.26 0.14 1.16
CA ASP A 12 38.21 1.02 0.52
C ASP A 12 37.56 2.07 -0.35
N GLN A 13 36.25 2.16 -0.36
CA GLN A 13 35.64 3.16 -1.16
C GLN A 13 35.41 4.44 -0.40
N PRO A 14 35.47 5.56 -1.04
CA PRO A 14 35.27 6.80 -0.32
C PRO A 14 33.85 6.91 0.15
N GLU A 15 33.69 7.70 1.17
CA GLU A 15 32.39 7.92 1.70
C GLU A 15 31.59 8.73 0.71
N LEU A 16 30.46 8.27 0.30
CA LEU A 16 29.63 8.97 -0.64
C LEU A 16 28.48 9.73 -0.01
N GLY A 17 28.23 9.50 1.25
CA GLY A 17 27.12 10.19 1.90
C GLY A 17 26.09 9.20 2.34
N ASP A 18 25.01 9.68 2.94
CA ASP A 18 23.97 8.82 3.46
C ASP A 18 22.79 8.73 2.54
N ILE A 19 22.10 7.63 2.58
CA ILE A 19 20.86 7.47 1.85
C ILE A 19 19.76 7.37 2.88
N LYS A 20 18.84 8.31 2.85
CA LYS A 20 17.75 8.29 3.79
C LYS A 20 16.43 8.18 3.07
N ILE A 21 15.55 7.35 3.57
CA ILE A 21 14.26 7.13 2.95
C ILE A 21 13.21 7.76 3.83
N ASN A 22 12.50 8.73 3.27
CA ASN A 22 11.47 9.41 4.01
C ASN A 22 10.30 8.47 4.19
N HIS A 23 9.58 8.59 5.30
CA HIS A 23 8.44 7.72 5.53
C HIS A 23 7.37 7.90 4.48
N THR A 24 7.30 9.03 3.82
CA THR A 24 6.31 9.20 2.76
C THR A 24 6.61 8.29 1.59
N VAL A 25 7.88 7.94 1.39
CA VAL A 25 8.23 7.02 0.32
C VAL A 25 7.72 5.64 0.69
N ILE A 26 7.89 5.25 1.95
CA ILE A 26 7.42 3.97 2.40
C ILE A 26 5.90 3.91 2.26
N ALA A 27 5.22 4.99 2.66
CA ALA A 27 3.77 5.02 2.56
C ALA A 27 3.32 4.92 1.10
N GLY A 28 4.06 5.52 0.21
CA GLY A 28 3.74 5.42 -1.21
C GLY A 28 3.88 4.01 -1.73
N ILE A 29 4.94 3.32 -1.31
CA ILE A 29 5.13 1.94 -1.72
C ILE A 29 3.98 1.10 -1.20
N VAL A 30 3.61 1.32 0.06
CA VAL A 30 2.54 0.57 0.68
C VAL A 30 1.24 0.80 -0.08
N ARG A 31 0.95 2.03 -0.40
CA ARG A 31 -0.28 2.35 -1.07
C ARG A 31 -0.34 1.72 -2.44
N LEU A 32 0.73 1.84 -3.20
CA LEU A 32 0.73 1.28 -4.54
C LEU A 32 0.67 -0.25 -4.53
N ALA A 33 1.37 -0.86 -3.61
CA ALA A 33 1.32 -2.31 -3.52
C ALA A 33 -0.08 -2.78 -3.14
N THR A 34 -0.73 -2.03 -2.26
CA THR A 34 -2.08 -2.40 -1.85
C THR A 34 -3.06 -2.28 -3.00
N LEU A 35 -2.92 -1.22 -3.78
CA LEU A 35 -3.85 -1.01 -4.88
C LEU A 35 -3.74 -2.04 -5.99
N GLU A 36 -2.64 -2.74 -6.03
CA GLU A 36 -2.50 -3.78 -7.02
C GLU A 36 -3.14 -5.09 -6.61
N VAL A 37 -3.58 -5.22 -5.38
CA VAL A 37 -4.13 -6.47 -4.93
C VAL A 37 -5.58 -6.57 -5.38
N LYS A 38 -5.93 -7.70 -5.97
CA LYS A 38 -7.27 -7.90 -6.46
C LYS A 38 -8.24 -7.83 -5.30
N GLY A 39 -9.32 -7.10 -5.47
CA GLY A 39 -10.32 -6.96 -4.43
C GLY A 39 -10.22 -5.68 -3.64
N VAL A 40 -9.15 -4.93 -3.82
CA VAL A 40 -8.99 -3.68 -3.12
C VAL A 40 -9.60 -2.57 -3.96
N ALA A 41 -10.46 -1.76 -3.37
CA ALA A 41 -11.07 -0.65 -4.07
C ALA A 41 -10.31 0.65 -3.83
N GLY A 42 -9.66 0.75 -2.71
CA GLY A 42 -8.92 1.99 -2.44
C GLY A 42 -8.24 1.95 -1.11
N VAL A 43 -7.43 2.94 -0.87
CA VAL A 43 -6.70 3.06 0.37
C VAL A 43 -7.06 4.41 0.98
N GLY A 44 -7.36 4.38 2.26
CA GLY A 44 -7.70 5.60 2.95
C GLY A 44 -9.16 5.94 2.77
N GLY A 45 -9.54 7.08 3.18
CA GLY A 45 -10.90 7.47 3.16
C GLY A 45 -11.49 7.48 1.79
N GLY A 46 -10.90 8.01 0.93
CA GLY A 46 -11.36 7.95 -0.38
C GLY A 46 -12.51 8.76 -0.80
N LEU A 47 -13.13 9.40 0.03
CA LEU A 47 -14.19 10.15 -0.34
C LEU A 47 -13.89 11.46 -0.79
N VAL A 48 -12.85 11.98 -0.46
CA VAL A 48 -12.56 13.32 -0.75
C VAL A 48 -11.67 13.48 -1.86
N ASP A 49 -11.87 12.77 -2.87
CA ASP A 49 -11.00 12.84 -3.97
C ASP A 49 -10.71 14.22 -4.47
N GLY A 50 -11.65 14.96 -4.78
CA GLY A 50 -11.39 16.22 -5.38
C GLY A 50 -10.68 17.16 -4.48
N ILE A 51 -11.01 17.14 -3.24
CA ILE A 51 -10.41 18.04 -2.33
C ILE A 51 -9.01 17.66 -1.99
N SER A 52 -8.77 16.40 -1.89
CA SER A 52 -7.45 16.00 -1.50
C SER A 52 -6.41 16.42 -2.52
N GLU A 53 -6.79 16.62 -3.72
CA GLU A 53 -5.82 17.01 -4.67
C GLU A 53 -5.33 18.40 -4.42
N LEU A 54 -6.11 19.18 -3.74
CA LEU A 54 -5.68 20.52 -3.46
C LEU A 54 -4.63 20.56 -2.39
N PHE A 55 -4.49 19.51 -1.62
CA PHE A 55 -3.48 19.49 -0.60
C PHE A 55 -2.22 18.96 -1.22
N SER A 56 -1.30 18.63 -0.50
CA SER A 56 -0.06 18.18 -1.05
C SER A 56 -0.17 16.74 -1.50
N LYS A 57 0.54 16.39 -2.51
CA LYS A 57 0.60 15.05 -2.91
C LYS A 57 1.12 14.18 -1.85
N ARG A 58 2.00 14.69 -1.03
CA ARG A 58 2.54 13.94 0.05
C ARG A 58 1.49 13.45 0.95
N GLU A 59 0.54 14.29 1.31
CA GLU A 59 -0.49 13.88 2.19
C GLU A 59 -1.39 12.86 1.55
N ALA A 60 -1.64 13.02 0.28
CA ALA A 60 -2.49 12.08 -0.42
C ALA A 60 -1.84 10.72 -0.45
N ASP A 61 -0.55 10.67 -0.66
CA ASP A 61 0.13 9.40 -0.75
C ASP A 61 0.16 8.67 0.57
N SER A 62 0.17 9.38 1.67
CA SER A 62 0.20 8.69 2.94
C SER A 62 -1.17 8.52 3.56
N ARG A 63 -2.21 9.00 2.90
CA ARG A 63 -3.52 8.86 3.47
C ARG A 63 -3.88 7.40 3.65
N GLY A 64 -4.33 7.02 4.80
CA GLY A 64 -4.70 5.65 5.07
C GLY A 64 -3.54 4.74 5.38
N VAL A 65 -2.32 5.25 5.40
CA VAL A 65 -1.16 4.44 5.70
C VAL A 65 -0.41 5.07 6.86
N LYS A 66 -0.08 4.28 7.83
CA LYS A 66 0.66 4.76 8.98
C LYS A 66 1.92 3.92 9.11
N ILE A 67 3.04 4.57 9.20
CA ILE A 67 4.32 3.88 9.29
C ILE A 67 4.95 4.22 10.64
N ILE A 68 5.32 3.21 11.38
CA ILE A 68 5.98 3.43 12.65
C ILE A 68 7.30 2.69 12.58
N GLU A 69 8.36 3.37 12.90
CA GLU A 69 9.65 2.74 12.88
C GLU A 69 9.96 2.24 14.28
N ASN A 70 10.22 0.96 14.43
CA ASN A 70 10.50 0.38 15.71
C ASN A 70 11.92 0.67 16.11
N SER A 71 12.23 0.45 17.37
CA SER A 71 13.55 0.77 17.85
C SER A 71 14.63 -0.05 17.17
N ASN A 72 14.29 -1.21 16.64
CA ASN A 72 15.29 -1.99 15.97
C ASN A 72 15.39 -1.68 14.48
N GLY A 73 14.70 -0.64 14.04
CA GLY A 73 14.79 -0.24 12.64
C GLY A 73 13.77 -0.87 11.73
N SER A 74 12.97 -1.79 12.22
CA SER A 74 11.96 -2.38 11.35
C SER A 74 10.73 -1.49 11.34
N TYR A 75 9.85 -1.75 10.40
CA TYR A 75 8.65 -0.92 10.27
C TYR A 75 7.41 -1.70 10.68
N ALA A 76 6.51 -1.01 11.37
CA ALA A 76 5.19 -1.54 11.63
C ALA A 76 4.26 -0.68 10.78
N ILE A 77 3.44 -1.32 9.99
CA ILE A 77 2.62 -0.61 9.01
C ILE A 77 1.16 -0.88 9.26
N GLU A 78 0.36 0.18 9.18
CA GLU A 78 -1.07 0.02 9.33
C GLU A 78 -1.71 0.59 8.08
N ILE A 79 -2.63 -0.14 7.46
CA ILE A 79 -3.26 0.29 6.23
C ILE A 79 -4.76 0.27 6.40
N ARG A 80 -5.41 1.35 6.03
CA ARG A 80 -6.86 1.41 6.07
C ARG A 80 -7.32 1.32 4.65
N LEU A 81 -8.13 0.34 4.36
CA LEU A 81 -8.49 0.13 2.97
C LEU A 81 -9.97 -0.16 2.78
N VAL A 82 -10.40 0.00 1.57
CA VAL A 82 -11.76 -0.23 1.16
C VAL A 82 -11.70 -1.38 0.18
N VAL A 83 -12.60 -2.36 0.33
CA VAL A 83 -12.58 -3.51 -0.56
C VAL A 83 -13.77 -3.46 -1.48
N LEU A 84 -13.70 -4.21 -2.55
CA LEU A 84 -14.81 -4.25 -3.49
C LEU A 84 -15.87 -5.20 -2.98
N TYR A 85 -17.12 -4.84 -3.23
CA TYR A 85 -18.22 -5.67 -2.83
C TYR A 85 -18.09 -6.98 -3.59
N GLY A 86 -18.21 -8.07 -2.91
CA GLY A 86 -18.05 -9.39 -3.51
C GLY A 86 -16.69 -10.00 -3.24
N ALA A 87 -15.74 -9.21 -2.82
CA ALA A 87 -14.42 -9.75 -2.55
C ALA A 87 -14.45 -10.49 -1.21
N GLU A 88 -13.60 -11.47 -1.09
CA GLU A 88 -13.51 -12.19 0.15
C GLU A 88 -12.58 -11.38 1.03
N ILE A 89 -13.13 -10.75 2.04
CA ILE A 89 -12.36 -9.78 2.81
C ILE A 89 -11.10 -10.34 3.43
N GLY A 90 -11.21 -11.47 4.09
CA GLY A 90 -10.04 -12.04 4.74
C GLY A 90 -8.91 -12.36 3.78
N ARG A 91 -9.25 -12.92 2.64
CA ARG A 91 -8.23 -13.28 1.70
C ARG A 91 -7.62 -12.03 1.07
N THR A 92 -8.46 -11.03 0.78
CA THR A 92 -7.95 -9.80 0.20
C THR A 92 -7.00 -9.13 1.18
N ALA A 93 -7.39 -9.09 2.45
CA ALA A 93 -6.54 -8.46 3.45
C ALA A 93 -5.23 -9.21 3.61
N TYR A 94 -5.29 -10.52 3.58
CA TYR A 94 -4.07 -11.30 3.69
C TYR A 94 -3.15 -11.04 2.51
N ASN A 95 -3.72 -10.97 1.32
CA ASN A 95 -2.91 -10.70 0.14
C ASN A 95 -2.28 -9.31 0.21
N VAL A 96 -2.97 -8.36 0.82
CA VAL A 96 -2.41 -7.03 1.01
C VAL A 96 -1.22 -7.12 1.96
N GLN A 97 -1.36 -7.87 3.05
CA GLN A 97 -0.27 -7.98 3.99
C GLN A 97 0.97 -8.57 3.33
N VAL A 98 0.78 -9.59 2.51
CA VAL A 98 1.89 -10.23 1.84
C VAL A 98 2.52 -9.29 0.82
N ALA A 99 1.69 -8.64 0.01
CA ALA A 99 2.20 -7.78 -1.03
C ALA A 99 2.97 -6.59 -0.46
N VAL A 100 2.43 -6.00 0.58
CA VAL A 100 3.04 -4.84 1.17
C VAL A 100 4.38 -5.22 1.79
N ARG A 101 4.39 -6.29 2.55
CA ARG A 101 5.62 -6.69 3.18
C ARG A 101 6.70 -6.97 2.16
N LYS A 102 6.33 -7.69 1.12
CA LYS A 102 7.29 -8.03 0.10
C LYS A 102 7.84 -6.80 -0.61
N GLN A 103 6.96 -5.88 -0.98
CA GLN A 103 7.39 -4.71 -1.70
C GLN A 103 8.25 -3.77 -0.85
N VAL A 104 7.85 -3.55 0.37
CA VAL A 104 8.60 -2.66 1.23
C VAL A 104 9.98 -3.25 1.48
N MET A 105 10.03 -4.50 1.83
CA MET A 105 11.31 -5.13 2.10
C MET A 105 12.17 -5.17 0.85
N GLY A 106 11.57 -5.43 -0.28
CA GLY A 106 12.32 -5.52 -1.53
C GLY A 106 12.88 -4.19 -1.99
N MET A 107 12.15 -3.12 -1.78
CA MET A 107 12.60 -1.85 -2.28
C MET A 107 13.47 -1.09 -1.28
N THR A 108 13.27 -1.31 0.01
CA THR A 108 13.99 -0.53 1.00
C THR A 108 15.06 -1.32 1.73
N GLY A 109 14.97 -2.62 1.69
CA GLY A 109 15.90 -3.43 2.46
C GLY A 109 15.59 -3.47 3.94
N LYS A 110 14.51 -2.82 4.37
CA LYS A 110 14.19 -2.80 5.77
C LYS A 110 13.19 -3.89 6.11
N GLU A 111 13.27 -4.37 7.32
CA GLU A 111 12.34 -5.40 7.75
C GLU A 111 11.00 -4.82 8.10
N VAL A 112 9.96 -5.57 7.84
CA VAL A 112 8.62 -5.16 8.20
C VAL A 112 8.16 -6.11 9.29
N SER A 113 7.91 -5.57 10.48
CA SER A 113 7.55 -6.41 11.61
C SER A 113 6.10 -6.80 11.59
N ARG A 114 5.24 -5.94 11.08
CA ARG A 114 3.84 -6.26 11.01
C ARG A 114 3.13 -5.38 10.02
N VAL A 115 2.06 -5.87 9.47
CA VAL A 115 1.23 -5.12 8.56
C VAL A 115 -0.20 -5.34 9.03
N ASP A 116 -0.85 -4.29 9.53
CA ASP A 116 -2.22 -4.39 9.97
C ASP A 116 -3.12 -3.84 8.86
N ALA A 117 -4.09 -4.61 8.47
CA ALA A 117 -5.01 -4.18 7.44
C ALA A 117 -6.36 -3.93 8.09
N ILE A 118 -6.84 -2.71 8.02
CA ILE A 118 -8.10 -2.33 8.62
C ILE A 118 -9.06 -2.03 7.51
N ILE A 119 -10.14 -2.79 7.43
CA ILE A 119 -11.11 -2.63 6.36
C ILE A 119 -12.11 -1.58 6.80
N GLU A 120 -12.15 -0.48 6.10
CA GLU A 120 -13.02 0.60 6.48
C GLU A 120 -14.29 0.73 5.66
N GLY A 121 -14.39 0.04 4.59
CA GLY A 121 -15.59 0.18 3.77
C GLY A 121 -15.62 -0.79 2.63
N VAL A 122 -16.74 -0.79 1.96
CA VAL A 122 -16.96 -1.66 0.82
C VAL A 122 -17.51 -0.80 -0.29
N ARG A 123 -17.06 -1.01 -1.50
CA ARG A 123 -17.50 -0.19 -2.61
C ARG A 123 -17.91 -1.08 -3.77
N LEU A 124 -18.91 -0.67 -4.49
CA LEU A 124 -19.36 -1.46 -5.62
C LEU A 124 -18.37 -1.31 -6.76
N PRO A 125 -18.06 -2.39 -7.41
CA PRO A 125 -17.05 -2.31 -8.48
C PRO A 125 -17.46 -1.37 -9.58
N THR A 126 -18.72 -1.39 -9.97
CA THR A 126 -19.08 -0.58 -11.08
C THR A 126 -19.32 0.83 -10.75
N ALA A 127 -19.62 1.09 -9.55
CA ALA A 127 -19.95 2.42 -9.21
C ALA A 127 -18.87 3.37 -9.55
N ALA A 128 -17.75 3.08 -9.15
CA ALA A 128 -16.74 4.01 -9.34
C ALA A 128 -16.25 3.91 -10.70
N GLY A 129 -16.63 2.96 -11.31
CA GLY A 129 -16.07 2.72 -12.51
C GLY A 129 -16.29 3.71 -13.53
N ALA A 130 -17.00 4.57 -13.25
CA ALA A 130 -17.22 5.54 -14.20
C ALA A 130 -15.98 5.64 -14.99
N GLY A 131 -15.98 5.77 -16.11
CA GLY A 131 -14.80 5.94 -16.83
C GLY A 131 -14.30 4.64 -17.33
N GLY A 132 -13.17 4.44 -17.48
CA GLY A 132 -12.67 3.24 -18.05
C GLY A 132 -12.48 2.12 -17.10
N GLN A 133 -12.90 2.33 -15.90
CA GLN A 133 -12.67 1.28 -14.97
C GLN A 133 -13.59 0.10 -15.12
N SER A 134 -14.64 0.27 -15.82
CA SER A 134 -15.58 -0.83 -15.88
C SER A 134 -14.95 -2.06 -16.50
N ASP A 135 -14.08 -1.86 -17.43
CA ASP A 135 -13.48 -3.03 -18.05
C ASP A 135 -12.72 -3.85 -17.05
N LYS A 136 -12.02 -3.18 -16.18
CA LYS A 136 -11.28 -3.89 -15.20
C LYS A 136 -12.18 -4.61 -14.25
N ALA A 137 -13.27 -4.01 -13.92
CA ALA A 137 -14.18 -4.63 -13.00
C ALA A 137 -14.66 -5.94 -13.60
N ASP A 138 -14.95 -5.93 -14.87
CA ASP A 138 -15.41 -7.14 -15.49
C ASP A 138 -14.36 -8.21 -15.45
N GLU A 139 -13.15 -7.84 -15.65
CA GLU A 139 -12.11 -8.81 -15.59
C GLU A 139 -11.97 -9.40 -14.21
N LEU A 140 -12.19 -8.59 -13.22
CA LEU A 140 -12.03 -9.08 -11.89
C LEU A 140 -13.11 -10.08 -11.50
N TRP A 141 -14.29 -9.94 -12.01
CA TRP A 141 -15.36 -10.83 -11.61
C TRP A 141 -16.06 -11.46 -12.77
N PRO A 142 -15.36 -12.13 -13.59
CA PRO A 142 -15.97 -12.68 -14.78
C PRO A 142 -17.05 -13.71 -14.49
N GLU A 143 -16.90 -14.42 -13.46
CA GLU A 143 -17.86 -15.43 -13.21
C GLU A 143 -19.11 -14.99 -12.57
N ILE A 144 -19.11 -13.88 -11.99
CA ILE A 144 -20.29 -13.43 -11.37
C ILE A 144 -21.50 -13.41 -12.22
N PRO A 145 -21.41 -12.90 -13.34
CA PRO A 145 -22.57 -12.81 -14.14
C PRO A 145 -23.13 -14.13 -14.52
N ALA A 146 -22.34 -15.02 -14.55
CA ALA A 146 -22.79 -16.28 -14.99
C ALA A 146 -23.85 -16.83 -14.21
N THR A 147 -24.06 -16.31 -13.17
CA THR A 147 -25.00 -16.86 -12.40
C THR A 147 -26.24 -16.84 -12.99
N ASP A 148 -26.70 -16.53 -13.51
CA ASP A 148 -27.94 -16.59 -13.93
C ASP A 148 -28.40 -17.38 -14.30
#